data_50be4bd71a03c60cabf17d2e607cd556
#
_entry.id   50be4bd71a03c60cabf17d2e607cd556
#
_cell.length_a   1.000
_cell.length_b   1.000
_cell.length_c   1.000
_cell.angle_alpha   90.00
_cell.angle_beta   90.00
_cell.angle_gamma   90.00
#
_symmetry.space_group_name_H-M   'P 1'
#
loop_
_entity.id
_entity.type
_entity.pdbx_description
1 polymer ?
#
loop_
_entity_poly.entity_id
_entity_poly.type
_entity_poly.pdbx_seq_one_letter_code
_entity_poly.pdbx_strand_id
1 'polypeptide(L)'
;MNTTRQWILSLSLALVSFLATVRPLDAATNRFHLSVLVDFIDDALETHYTPAKLDKMMALFREMGIRRVYWVHLGGAREGMFWSGQGSNEKSRSTSASLGGTPIKAAVRSARKAGLEIYGYLKPYEGGMSYSLPAGSPQAIEKPGPSRKGGPVAVASNFVRQHPDLRIRRRMTDIPAGLDSIPIQRIDLVKSDDRPTRVRKEHIEIWTSPDNYRYERRPTDFDFRDTVEQGRVLTLRGLNLTNKYVLVTTNLRGKDGDFANHATRLIRAFGPNHIQLPISVATDYCVWKPKRNFRTYGLEFDTGGYRAKKIVLDVDSSNGDRGFIAFCRGRNEYSPGALCEAYSEVRQHWLRLLRECLDAGVDGIDFRVQCHSTWSDEPFAYGYNEPIIREYRNRHGANIPIVQFETNLLAEIRGEYFTQFLKQAARMIHQRDKRMQVHVNIDLASPEFSNRINPFTYPRNIKFDWQTWLGFADEVTFRSLVLRPAELNSHAMSQKVISASGQAGLPIHFNRYLNQAGQDFEALRKEIQIIRNSGRFRSFILYEGKRLIGPDGAGSVRLRGKYGTMEQWKKLTRQMAN
;
A
#
# COMPACT_ATOMS: atom_id res chain seq x y z
N MET A 1 3.37 -54.33 -40.04
CA MET A 1 4.69 -53.75 -39.74
C MET A 1 4.70 -52.34 -40.36
N ASN A 2 4.59 -51.31 -39.59
CA ASN A 2 4.93 -49.89 -39.89
C ASN A 2 4.11 -48.88 -39.07
N THR A 3 4.13 -49.04 -37.75
CA THR A 3 3.54 -48.00 -36.85
C THR A 3 4.49 -47.53 -35.73
N THR A 4 5.68 -48.09 -35.70
CA THR A 4 6.63 -47.80 -34.57
C THR A 4 7.69 -46.78 -34.94
N ARG A 5 7.80 -46.30 -36.18
CA ARG A 5 8.82 -45.33 -36.61
C ARG A 5 8.37 -43.87 -36.60
N GLN A 6 7.09 -43.57 -36.48
CA GLN A 6 6.61 -42.18 -36.45
C GLN A 6 6.65 -41.53 -35.07
N TRP A 7 6.75 -42.28 -33.97
CA TRP A 7 6.76 -41.75 -32.62
C TRP A 7 8.16 -41.29 -32.13
N ILE A 8 9.22 -41.75 -32.77
CA ILE A 8 10.60 -41.40 -32.37
C ILE A 8 11.03 -40.06 -32.96
N LEU A 9 10.50 -39.65 -34.12
CA LEU A 9 10.80 -38.34 -34.71
C LEU A 9 10.04 -37.18 -34.06
N SER A 10 8.89 -37.44 -33.43
CA SER A 10 8.12 -36.40 -32.74
C SER A 10 8.67 -36.05 -31.36
N LEU A 11 9.37 -36.99 -30.70
CA LEU A 11 10.02 -36.70 -29.39
C LEU A 11 11.35 -35.93 -29.53
N SER A 12 12.02 -36.08 -30.67
CA SER A 12 13.31 -35.39 -30.89
C SER A 12 13.16 -33.91 -31.25
N LEU A 13 12.02 -33.49 -31.83
CA LEU A 13 11.74 -32.08 -32.12
C LEU A 13 11.20 -31.31 -30.89
N ALA A 14 10.61 -31.99 -29.91
CA ALA A 14 10.15 -31.35 -28.67
C ALA A 14 11.28 -31.07 -27.68
N LEU A 15 12.41 -31.79 -27.77
CA LEU A 15 13.58 -31.58 -26.86
C LEU A 15 14.52 -30.49 -27.35
N VAL A 16 14.46 -30.06 -28.60
CA VAL A 16 15.35 -29.01 -29.15
C VAL A 16 14.80 -27.60 -28.92
N SER A 17 13.51 -27.46 -28.63
CA SER A 17 12.89 -26.14 -28.39
C SER A 17 13.02 -25.64 -26.94
N PHE A 18 13.67 -26.38 -26.04
CA PHE A 18 13.85 -26.01 -24.63
C PHE A 18 15.30 -25.60 -24.27
N LEU A 19 16.17 -25.48 -25.27
CA LEU A 19 17.38 -24.70 -25.08
C LEU A 19 17.00 -23.22 -25.18
N ALA A 20 16.37 -22.75 -24.12
CA ALA A 20 16.22 -21.33 -23.84
C ALA A 20 17.59 -20.68 -24.04
N THR A 21 17.67 -19.74 -24.94
CA THR A 21 18.82 -18.88 -25.16
C THR A 21 19.23 -18.28 -23.83
N VAL A 22 20.22 -18.91 -23.18
CA VAL A 22 20.94 -18.29 -22.07
C VAL A 22 21.63 -17.08 -22.71
N ARG A 23 21.04 -15.90 -22.55
CA ARG A 23 21.67 -14.63 -22.95
C ARG A 23 23.02 -14.56 -22.23
N PRO A 24 24.12 -14.34 -22.94
CA PRO A 24 25.40 -14.12 -22.25
C PRO A 24 25.22 -12.89 -21.34
N LEU A 25 25.37 -13.09 -20.03
CA LEU A 25 25.50 -12.02 -19.07
C LEU A 25 26.73 -11.22 -19.42
N ASP A 26 26.55 -9.98 -19.87
CA ASP A 26 27.65 -9.05 -20.10
C ASP A 26 28.57 -9.02 -18.88
N ALA A 27 29.84 -9.38 -19.06
CA ALA A 27 30.85 -9.43 -17.99
C ALA A 27 31.02 -8.08 -17.26
N ALA A 28 30.70 -6.96 -17.93
CA ALA A 28 30.67 -5.62 -17.35
C ALA A 28 29.54 -5.39 -16.33
N THR A 29 28.47 -6.21 -16.36
CA THR A 29 27.33 -6.09 -15.45
C THR A 29 27.52 -6.86 -14.15
N ASN A 30 28.61 -7.60 -13.99
CA ASN A 30 28.82 -8.54 -12.88
C ASN A 30 29.31 -7.91 -11.56
N ARG A 31 29.50 -6.58 -11.50
CA ARG A 31 29.99 -5.91 -10.29
C ARG A 31 28.85 -5.43 -9.39
N PHE A 32 29.02 -5.58 -8.07
CA PHE A 32 28.11 -5.03 -7.07
C PHE A 32 27.95 -3.52 -7.25
N HIS A 33 26.73 -3.00 -7.16
CA HIS A 33 26.44 -1.59 -7.35
C HIS A 33 25.37 -1.08 -6.39
N LEU A 34 25.27 0.25 -6.26
CA LEU A 34 24.18 0.91 -5.54
C LEU A 34 23.03 1.25 -6.48
N SER A 35 21.85 1.10 -5.96
CA SER A 35 20.62 1.50 -6.61
C SER A 35 19.77 2.35 -5.65
N VAL A 36 18.84 3.14 -6.18
CA VAL A 36 17.93 3.95 -5.36
C VAL A 36 16.50 3.77 -5.81
N LEU A 37 15.57 3.71 -4.86
CA LEU A 37 14.15 3.74 -5.14
C LEU A 37 13.60 5.14 -4.85
N VAL A 38 12.99 5.75 -5.87
CA VAL A 38 12.36 7.06 -5.82
C VAL A 38 10.85 6.88 -5.76
N ASP A 39 10.28 7.10 -4.59
CA ASP A 39 8.83 7.16 -4.41
C ASP A 39 8.34 8.56 -4.79
N PHE A 40 8.48 8.87 -6.10
CA PHE A 40 8.28 10.21 -6.65
C PHE A 40 6.90 10.79 -6.35
N ILE A 41 5.94 9.94 -6.16
CA ILE A 41 4.58 10.29 -5.79
C ILE A 41 4.57 11.06 -4.46
N ASP A 42 5.31 10.58 -3.48
CA ASP A 42 5.46 11.25 -2.17
C ASP A 42 6.33 12.50 -2.29
N ASP A 43 7.40 12.45 -3.08
CA ASP A 43 8.32 13.56 -3.26
C ASP A 43 7.61 14.79 -3.86
N ALA A 44 6.74 14.58 -4.82
CA ALA A 44 6.00 15.64 -5.50
C ALA A 44 4.87 16.26 -4.63
N LEU A 45 4.46 15.62 -3.55
CA LEU A 45 3.58 16.24 -2.55
C LEU A 45 4.34 17.26 -1.70
N GLU A 46 5.63 17.06 -1.50
CA GLU A 46 6.48 17.94 -0.68
C GLU A 46 7.08 19.08 -1.50
N THR A 47 7.39 18.82 -2.78
CA THR A 47 8.15 19.77 -3.63
C THR A 47 7.63 19.77 -5.06
N HIS A 48 7.52 20.97 -5.66
CA HIS A 48 7.30 21.09 -7.10
C HIS A 48 8.56 20.68 -7.88
N TYR A 49 8.43 19.75 -8.81
CA TYR A 49 9.50 19.29 -9.69
C TYR A 49 9.33 19.84 -11.11
N THR A 50 10.46 20.28 -11.66
CA THR A 50 10.62 20.67 -13.07
C THR A 50 11.59 19.69 -13.75
N PRO A 51 11.68 19.67 -15.09
CA PRO A 51 12.70 18.88 -15.80
C PRO A 51 14.12 19.15 -15.30
N ALA A 52 14.47 20.41 -15.02
CA ALA A 52 15.79 20.79 -14.51
C ALA A 52 16.06 20.20 -13.10
N LYS A 53 15.06 20.18 -12.23
CA LYS A 53 15.18 19.52 -10.91
C LYS A 53 15.35 18.01 -11.02
N LEU A 54 14.65 17.37 -11.96
CA LEU A 54 14.85 15.93 -12.22
C LEU A 54 16.26 15.65 -12.75
N ASP A 55 16.74 16.46 -13.71
CA ASP A 55 18.10 16.36 -14.22
C ASP A 55 19.13 16.47 -13.09
N LYS A 56 18.95 17.45 -12.21
CA LYS A 56 19.84 17.64 -11.05
C LYS A 56 19.76 16.47 -10.07
N MET A 57 18.58 15.95 -9.80
CA MET A 57 18.40 14.78 -8.93
C MET A 57 19.13 13.55 -9.49
N MET A 58 18.95 13.26 -10.77
CA MET A 58 19.62 12.12 -11.43
C MET A 58 21.14 12.31 -11.49
N ALA A 59 21.62 13.53 -11.74
CA ALA A 59 23.05 13.85 -11.69
C ALA A 59 23.64 13.62 -10.29
N LEU A 60 22.94 14.03 -9.23
CA LEU A 60 23.37 13.77 -7.85
C LEU A 60 23.43 12.27 -7.55
N PHE A 61 22.42 11.49 -7.96
CA PHE A 61 22.49 10.04 -7.82
C PHE A 61 23.69 9.44 -8.54
N ARG A 62 23.97 9.87 -9.78
CA ARG A 62 25.15 9.42 -10.52
C ARG A 62 26.45 9.75 -9.80
N GLU A 63 26.56 10.96 -9.27
CA GLU A 63 27.72 11.43 -8.51
C GLU A 63 27.93 10.64 -7.21
N MET A 64 26.84 10.18 -6.56
CA MET A 64 26.87 9.27 -5.41
C MET A 64 27.28 7.83 -5.79
N GLY A 65 27.46 7.51 -7.07
CA GLY A 65 27.77 6.18 -7.55
C GLY A 65 26.57 5.25 -7.72
N ILE A 66 25.38 5.78 -7.71
CA ILE A 66 24.17 5.03 -8.06
C ILE A 66 24.26 4.63 -9.55
N ARG A 67 23.84 3.41 -9.87
CA ARG A 67 23.76 2.92 -11.26
C ARG A 67 22.34 2.76 -11.76
N ARG A 68 21.40 2.39 -10.87
CA ARG A 68 20.00 2.12 -11.22
C ARG A 68 19.05 2.90 -10.33
N VAL A 69 18.01 3.45 -10.96
CA VAL A 69 16.89 4.11 -10.30
C VAL A 69 15.63 3.27 -10.48
N TYR A 70 14.92 2.99 -9.39
CA TYR A 70 13.58 2.43 -9.40
C TYR A 70 12.59 3.56 -9.21
N TRP A 71 11.72 3.78 -10.21
CA TRP A 71 10.79 4.91 -10.25
C TRP A 71 9.38 4.42 -10.03
N VAL A 72 8.75 4.83 -8.92
CA VAL A 72 7.37 4.44 -8.63
C VAL A 72 6.41 5.09 -9.62
N HIS A 73 5.72 4.24 -10.40
CA HIS A 73 4.71 4.63 -11.37
C HIS A 73 3.29 4.29 -10.89
N LEU A 74 3.12 3.19 -10.14
CA LEU A 74 1.91 2.85 -9.43
C LEU A 74 2.21 2.71 -7.94
N GLY A 75 1.59 3.54 -7.12
CA GLY A 75 1.75 3.48 -5.67
C GLY A 75 1.07 4.65 -4.98
N GLY A 76 0.86 4.57 -3.66
CA GLY A 76 0.29 5.64 -2.88
C GLY A 76 -1.09 6.11 -3.36
N ALA A 77 -1.91 5.19 -3.88
CA ALA A 77 -3.22 5.47 -4.47
C ALA A 77 -3.18 6.35 -5.74
N ARG A 78 -2.06 6.39 -6.43
CA ARG A 78 -1.87 7.19 -7.64
C ARG A 78 -1.41 6.31 -8.77
N GLU A 79 -1.92 6.62 -9.95
CA GLU A 79 -1.68 5.90 -11.18
C GLU A 79 -0.96 6.81 -12.17
N GLY A 80 0.26 6.43 -12.49
CA GLY A 80 0.99 6.86 -13.64
C GLY A 80 1.09 8.36 -13.88
N MET A 81 0.23 8.85 -14.73
CA MET A 81 0.47 10.12 -15.42
C MET A 81 -0.15 11.35 -14.77
N PHE A 82 -1.26 11.20 -14.08
CA PHE A 82 -2.01 12.33 -13.56
C PHE A 82 -2.35 12.15 -12.09
N TRP A 83 -1.87 13.09 -11.31
CA TRP A 83 -2.34 13.27 -9.94
C TRP A 83 -3.45 14.32 -9.93
N SER A 84 -4.56 14.00 -10.58
CA SER A 84 -5.78 14.76 -10.47
C SER A 84 -6.69 14.11 -9.44
N GLY A 85 -7.32 14.91 -8.60
CA GLY A 85 -8.32 14.44 -7.64
C GLY A 85 -7.86 14.41 -6.18
N GLN A 86 -8.56 13.64 -5.37
CA GLN A 86 -8.28 13.53 -3.94
C GLN A 86 -6.86 13.05 -3.67
N GLY A 87 -6.16 13.73 -2.74
CA GLY A 87 -4.78 13.41 -2.37
C GLY A 87 -3.70 14.05 -3.24
N SER A 88 -4.07 14.80 -4.29
CA SER A 88 -3.15 15.72 -4.94
C SER A 88 -3.20 17.08 -4.27
N ASN A 89 -2.06 17.75 -4.19
CA ASN A 89 -1.95 19.14 -3.80
C ASN A 89 -1.45 19.99 -4.97
N GLU A 90 -1.35 21.29 -4.78
CA GLU A 90 -0.87 22.20 -5.82
C GLU A 90 0.52 21.81 -6.34
N LYS A 91 1.44 21.41 -5.45
CA LYS A 91 2.80 20.99 -5.82
C LYS A 91 2.80 19.78 -6.74
N SER A 92 1.99 18.77 -6.44
CA SER A 92 1.91 17.55 -7.27
C SER A 92 1.24 17.83 -8.62
N ARG A 93 0.21 18.70 -8.66
CA ARG A 93 -0.44 19.09 -9.91
C ARG A 93 0.49 19.92 -10.79
N SER A 94 1.15 20.94 -10.22
CA SER A 94 2.11 21.76 -10.96
C SER A 94 3.33 20.95 -11.41
N THR A 95 3.78 19.96 -10.62
CA THR A 95 4.80 19.00 -11.04
C THR A 95 4.35 18.21 -12.26
N SER A 96 3.16 17.65 -12.22
CA SER A 96 2.61 16.88 -13.35
C SER A 96 2.55 17.72 -14.63
N ALA A 97 2.05 18.96 -14.53
CA ALA A 97 2.01 19.90 -15.65
C ALA A 97 3.41 20.23 -16.19
N SER A 98 4.36 20.57 -15.31
CA SER A 98 5.75 20.88 -15.68
C SER A 98 6.47 19.73 -16.37
N LEU A 99 6.12 18.50 -16.04
CA LEU A 99 6.68 17.27 -16.64
C LEU A 99 5.90 16.78 -17.86
N GLY A 100 4.99 17.59 -18.39
CA GLY A 100 4.20 17.27 -19.57
C GLY A 100 3.17 16.16 -19.34
N GLY A 101 2.63 16.06 -18.13
CA GLY A 101 1.64 15.05 -17.74
C GLY A 101 2.17 13.61 -17.68
N THR A 102 3.46 13.41 -17.90
CA THR A 102 4.07 12.07 -18.01
C THR A 102 5.36 11.99 -17.20
N PRO A 103 5.29 11.99 -15.85
CA PRO A 103 6.48 12.00 -14.99
C PRO A 103 7.50 10.89 -15.32
N ILE A 104 7.03 9.69 -15.67
CA ILE A 104 7.93 8.57 -16.03
C ILE A 104 8.75 8.87 -17.29
N LYS A 105 8.17 9.49 -18.33
CA LYS A 105 8.92 9.88 -19.54
C LYS A 105 9.98 10.94 -19.24
N ALA A 106 9.65 11.90 -18.37
CA ALA A 106 10.62 12.89 -17.91
C ALA A 106 11.74 12.25 -17.10
N ALA A 107 11.42 11.33 -16.19
CA ALA A 107 12.40 10.59 -15.40
C ALA A 107 13.34 9.75 -16.27
N VAL A 108 12.82 9.05 -17.29
CA VAL A 108 13.62 8.28 -18.25
C VAL A 108 14.61 9.19 -18.99
N ARG A 109 14.17 10.35 -19.49
CA ARG A 109 15.07 11.31 -20.15
C ARG A 109 16.20 11.78 -19.23
N SER A 110 15.85 12.16 -17.99
CA SER A 110 16.84 12.64 -17.01
C SER A 110 17.80 11.55 -16.57
N ALA A 111 17.31 10.31 -16.37
CA ALA A 111 18.14 9.16 -16.04
C ALA A 111 19.15 8.84 -17.17
N ARG A 112 18.70 8.81 -18.43
CA ARG A 112 19.57 8.58 -19.59
C ARG A 112 20.62 9.68 -19.73
N LYS A 113 20.24 10.95 -19.55
CA LYS A 113 21.19 12.08 -19.55
C LYS A 113 22.27 11.92 -18.48
N ALA A 114 21.93 11.35 -17.33
CA ALA A 114 22.86 11.07 -16.25
C ALA A 114 23.62 9.73 -16.41
N GLY A 115 23.33 8.92 -17.42
CA GLY A 115 23.92 7.59 -17.61
C GLY A 115 23.47 6.57 -16.57
N LEU A 116 22.21 6.64 -16.13
CA LEU A 116 21.59 5.75 -15.16
C LEU A 116 20.62 4.78 -15.85
N GLU A 117 20.59 3.53 -15.39
CA GLU A 117 19.48 2.62 -15.67
C GLU A 117 18.24 3.10 -14.91
N ILE A 118 17.05 2.93 -15.47
CA ILE A 118 15.79 3.25 -14.82
C ILE A 118 14.76 2.13 -14.98
N TYR A 119 14.23 1.65 -13.86
CA TYR A 119 13.17 0.66 -13.82
C TYR A 119 11.86 1.32 -13.40
N GLY A 120 10.77 0.94 -14.09
CA GLY A 120 9.43 1.23 -13.60
C GLY A 120 9.11 0.37 -12.38
N TYR A 121 8.54 0.98 -11.35
CA TYR A 121 8.23 0.30 -10.11
C TYR A 121 6.72 0.32 -9.87
N LEU A 122 6.12 -0.86 -9.80
CA LEU A 122 4.68 -1.04 -9.69
C LEU A 122 4.31 -1.74 -8.40
N LYS A 123 3.33 -1.17 -7.69
CA LYS A 123 2.73 -1.73 -6.48
C LYS A 123 1.26 -2.08 -6.76
N PRO A 124 0.94 -3.22 -7.39
CA PRO A 124 -0.40 -3.52 -7.90
C PRO A 124 -1.53 -3.35 -6.87
N TYR A 125 -1.28 -3.70 -5.61
CA TYR A 125 -2.29 -3.60 -4.55
C TYR A 125 -2.40 -2.21 -3.91
N GLU A 126 -1.74 -1.19 -4.42
CA GLU A 126 -1.70 0.13 -3.80
C GLU A 126 -2.62 1.15 -4.50
N GLY A 127 -3.85 0.74 -4.82
CA GLY A 127 -4.85 1.55 -5.51
C GLY A 127 -5.59 2.57 -4.63
N GLY A 128 -5.50 2.47 -3.32
CA GLY A 128 -6.12 3.41 -2.39
C GLY A 128 -5.56 3.29 -0.99
N MET A 129 -5.82 4.30 -0.17
CA MET A 129 -5.31 4.34 1.20
C MET A 129 -6.38 4.93 2.13
N SER A 130 -6.54 4.38 3.33
CA SER A 130 -7.42 4.96 4.34
C SER A 130 -6.71 6.13 5.03
N TYR A 131 -6.84 7.27 4.39
CA TYR A 131 -6.28 8.49 4.91
C TYR A 131 -7.30 9.55 5.04
N SER A 132 -7.51 10.30 5.89
CA SER A 132 -8.00 11.64 5.88
C SER A 132 -9.51 11.84 5.76
N LEU A 133 -9.83 12.95 5.93
CA LEU A 133 -11.02 13.73 6.12
C LEU A 133 -11.62 14.12 4.78
N PRO A 134 -12.93 14.28 4.68
CA PRO A 134 -13.58 14.70 3.45
C PRO A 134 -12.97 16.00 2.93
N ALA A 135 -12.74 16.06 1.63
CA ALA A 135 -12.32 17.30 0.97
C ALA A 135 -13.30 18.44 1.28
N GLY A 136 -12.78 19.59 1.68
CA GLY A 136 -13.59 20.75 2.06
C GLY A 136 -14.04 20.77 3.52
N SER A 137 -13.82 19.70 4.31
CA SER A 137 -14.02 19.77 5.75
C SER A 137 -12.99 20.71 6.40
N PRO A 138 -13.32 21.43 7.49
CA PRO A 138 -12.38 22.31 8.17
C PRO A 138 -11.06 21.61 8.54
N GLN A 139 -11.14 20.36 8.96
CA GLN A 139 -10.00 19.55 9.34
C GLN A 139 -9.11 19.19 8.15
N ALA A 140 -9.70 18.94 6.96
CA ALA A 140 -8.94 18.68 5.74
C ALA A 140 -8.28 19.95 5.19
N ILE A 141 -8.92 21.12 5.34
CA ILE A 141 -8.36 22.41 4.96
C ILE A 141 -7.15 22.74 5.82
N GLU A 142 -7.26 22.51 7.13
CA GLU A 142 -6.21 22.82 8.08
C GLU A 142 -4.99 21.89 7.95
N LYS A 143 -5.21 20.61 7.65
CA LYS A 143 -4.15 19.63 7.39
C LYS A 143 -4.38 18.95 6.04
N PRO A 144 -4.08 19.64 4.94
CA PRO A 144 -4.16 19.03 3.63
C PRO A 144 -3.11 17.93 3.50
N GLY A 145 -3.56 16.75 3.19
CA GLY A 145 -2.69 15.61 3.00
C GLY A 145 -3.15 14.39 3.76
N PRO A 146 -2.52 13.24 3.53
CA PRO A 146 -2.96 12.01 4.14
C PRO A 146 -2.71 12.02 5.64
N SER A 147 -3.77 11.84 6.41
CA SER A 147 -3.70 11.50 7.83
C SER A 147 -3.58 9.98 7.94
N ARG A 148 -2.63 9.48 8.69
CA ARG A 148 -2.44 8.04 8.93
C ARG A 148 -3.35 7.50 10.04
N LYS A 149 -4.51 8.10 10.21
CA LYS A 149 -5.47 7.73 11.24
C LYS A 149 -6.65 7.03 10.59
N GLY A 150 -7.14 6.02 11.22
CA GLY A 150 -8.30 5.29 10.76
C GLY A 150 -9.44 6.25 10.44
N GLY A 151 -9.67 6.47 9.19
CA GLY A 151 -10.65 7.40 8.68
C GLY A 151 -11.17 6.95 7.34
N PRO A 152 -12.03 7.74 6.71
CA PRO A 152 -12.50 7.46 5.37
C PRO A 152 -11.33 7.39 4.38
N VAL A 153 -11.48 6.61 3.35
CA VAL A 153 -10.51 6.54 2.26
C VAL A 153 -10.59 7.85 1.47
N ALA A 154 -9.65 8.74 1.72
CA ALA A 154 -9.62 10.03 1.05
C ALA A 154 -8.75 10.02 -0.21
N VAL A 155 -7.86 9.05 -0.33
CA VAL A 155 -6.96 8.90 -1.46
C VAL A 155 -7.21 7.56 -2.12
N ALA A 156 -7.74 7.60 -3.33
CA ALA A 156 -7.92 6.43 -4.17
C ALA A 156 -7.56 6.78 -5.60
N SER A 157 -7.02 5.83 -6.32
CA SER A 157 -6.76 5.96 -7.75
C SER A 157 -8.06 6.20 -8.53
N ASN A 158 -7.94 6.76 -9.72
CA ASN A 158 -9.12 6.99 -10.56
C ASN A 158 -9.85 5.68 -10.87
N PHE A 159 -9.10 4.63 -11.16
CA PHE A 159 -9.67 3.32 -11.44
C PHE A 159 -10.45 2.77 -10.24
N VAL A 160 -9.88 2.81 -9.03
CA VAL A 160 -10.58 2.37 -7.81
C VAL A 160 -11.85 3.17 -7.55
N ARG A 161 -11.85 4.48 -7.82
CA ARG A 161 -13.05 5.32 -7.64
C ARG A 161 -14.15 5.05 -8.67
N GLN A 162 -13.75 4.64 -9.88
CA GLN A 162 -14.69 4.26 -10.94
C GLN A 162 -15.22 2.84 -10.75
N HIS A 163 -14.43 1.97 -10.12
CA HIS A 163 -14.72 0.55 -9.93
C HIS A 163 -14.52 0.13 -8.46
N PRO A 164 -15.27 0.71 -7.50
CA PRO A 164 -15.08 0.46 -6.07
C PRO A 164 -15.39 -0.98 -5.65
N ASP A 165 -16.20 -1.68 -6.42
CA ASP A 165 -16.59 -3.10 -6.26
C ASP A 165 -15.51 -4.10 -6.70
N LEU A 166 -14.52 -3.67 -7.47
CA LEU A 166 -13.39 -4.52 -7.86
C LEU A 166 -12.29 -4.60 -6.77
N ARG A 167 -12.47 -3.92 -5.64
CA ARG A 167 -11.58 -4.07 -4.48
C ARG A 167 -11.69 -5.45 -3.85
N ILE A 168 -10.69 -5.83 -3.09
CA ILE A 168 -10.72 -7.07 -2.31
C ILE A 168 -11.87 -7.00 -1.30
N ARG A 169 -12.81 -7.95 -1.44
CA ARG A 169 -14.06 -7.99 -0.68
C ARG A 169 -13.92 -8.81 0.60
N ARG A 170 -14.57 -8.35 1.65
CA ARG A 170 -14.70 -9.05 2.93
C ARG A 170 -15.78 -10.15 2.87
N ARG A 171 -15.62 -11.18 3.68
CA ARG A 171 -16.72 -12.12 4.00
C ARG A 171 -17.80 -11.40 4.82
N MET A 172 -19.01 -11.32 4.28
CA MET A 172 -20.13 -10.59 4.86
C MET A 172 -21.18 -11.56 5.47
N THR A 173 -20.75 -12.42 6.38
CA THR A 173 -21.62 -13.45 6.98
C THR A 173 -21.87 -13.25 8.48
N ASP A 174 -21.30 -12.22 9.05
CA ASP A 174 -21.34 -11.94 10.50
C ASP A 174 -22.39 -10.91 10.91
N ILE A 175 -23.20 -10.41 9.97
CA ILE A 175 -24.29 -9.49 10.22
C ILE A 175 -25.56 -10.01 9.54
N PRO A 176 -26.71 -10.04 10.23
CA PRO A 176 -27.98 -10.39 9.61
C PRO A 176 -28.31 -9.49 8.42
N ALA A 177 -28.83 -10.09 7.37
CA ALA A 177 -29.25 -9.38 6.17
C ALA A 177 -30.27 -8.30 6.51
N GLY A 178 -30.11 -7.11 5.91
CA GLY A 178 -31.04 -5.98 6.06
C GLY A 178 -30.75 -5.05 7.22
N LEU A 179 -30.03 -5.46 8.27
CA LEU A 179 -29.72 -4.55 9.38
C LEU A 179 -28.77 -3.42 8.98
N ASP A 180 -27.89 -3.66 8.05
CA ASP A 180 -26.96 -2.65 7.53
C ASP A 180 -27.61 -1.69 6.50
N SER A 181 -28.87 -1.92 6.12
CA SER A 181 -29.66 -1.03 5.24
C SER A 181 -30.62 -0.11 5.99
N ILE A 182 -30.88 -0.37 7.27
CA ILE A 182 -31.77 0.46 8.07
C ILE A 182 -31.19 1.86 8.25
N PRO A 183 -31.96 2.96 8.00
CA PRO A 183 -31.49 4.32 8.20
C PRO A 183 -31.09 4.61 9.66
N ILE A 184 -29.98 5.32 9.86
CA ILE A 184 -29.60 5.78 11.19
C ILE A 184 -30.44 7.00 11.53
N GLN A 185 -31.18 6.91 12.64
CA GLN A 185 -31.99 8.00 13.16
C GLN A 185 -31.39 8.67 14.39
N ARG A 186 -30.50 7.97 15.11
CA ARG A 186 -29.81 8.49 16.28
C ARG A 186 -28.37 7.99 16.35
N ILE A 187 -27.50 8.89 16.78
CA ILE A 187 -26.09 8.58 17.11
C ILE A 187 -25.84 9.04 18.54
N ASP A 188 -25.28 8.16 19.36
CA ASP A 188 -24.82 8.49 20.70
C ASP A 188 -23.28 8.45 20.72
N LEU A 189 -22.68 9.55 21.18
CA LEU A 189 -21.27 9.70 21.42
C LEU A 189 -21.04 9.68 22.95
N VAL A 190 -20.63 8.52 23.47
CA VAL A 190 -20.43 8.33 24.91
C VAL A 190 -19.02 8.77 25.29
N LYS A 191 -18.90 9.75 26.14
CA LYS A 191 -17.61 10.26 26.62
C LYS A 191 -16.96 9.33 27.66
N SER A 192 -15.67 9.50 27.86
CA SER A 192 -14.90 8.73 28.84
C SER A 192 -15.14 9.17 30.28
N ASP A 193 -15.67 10.36 30.48
CA ASP A 193 -15.95 10.96 31.78
C ASP A 193 -17.18 11.89 31.73
N ASP A 194 -17.57 12.42 32.88
CA ASP A 194 -18.73 13.28 33.05
C ASP A 194 -18.44 14.77 32.89
N ARG A 195 -17.20 15.15 32.62
CA ARG A 195 -16.83 16.57 32.47
C ARG A 195 -17.65 17.26 31.39
N PRO A 196 -18.06 18.51 31.60
CA PRO A 196 -18.76 19.29 30.59
C PRO A 196 -17.99 19.34 29.27
N THR A 197 -18.72 19.37 28.17
CA THR A 197 -18.13 19.56 26.83
C THR A 197 -18.41 20.98 26.34
N ARG A 198 -17.53 21.52 25.52
CA ARG A 198 -17.76 22.77 24.77
C ARG A 198 -18.50 22.52 23.45
N VAL A 199 -18.65 21.28 23.05
CA VAL A 199 -19.36 20.92 21.82
C VAL A 199 -20.84 21.28 21.96
N ARG A 200 -21.38 21.95 20.95
CA ARG A 200 -22.78 22.32 20.79
C ARG A 200 -23.24 21.85 19.40
N LYS A 201 -24.52 21.92 19.14
CA LYS A 201 -25.13 21.54 17.86
C LYS A 201 -24.41 22.18 16.66
N GLU A 202 -24.16 23.47 16.72
CA GLU A 202 -23.53 24.28 15.67
C GLU A 202 -22.08 23.89 15.37
N HIS A 203 -21.45 23.17 16.29
CA HIS A 203 -20.07 22.70 16.10
C HIS A 203 -19.99 21.35 15.36
N ILE A 204 -21.12 20.63 15.27
CA ILE A 204 -21.12 19.27 14.71
C ILE A 204 -21.46 19.31 13.23
N GLU A 205 -20.69 18.60 12.45
CA GLU A 205 -20.94 18.37 11.04
C GLU A 205 -21.05 16.87 10.76
N ILE A 206 -22.06 16.49 9.99
CA ILE A 206 -22.29 15.10 9.58
C ILE A 206 -22.02 14.99 8.08
N TRP A 207 -21.20 14.02 7.73
CA TRP A 207 -20.86 13.68 6.37
C TRP A 207 -21.21 12.23 6.10
N THR A 208 -21.69 11.92 4.91
CA THR A 208 -22.03 10.55 4.53
C THR A 208 -21.46 10.18 3.17
N SER A 209 -21.24 8.87 2.97
CA SER A 209 -20.73 8.34 1.72
C SER A 209 -21.31 6.96 1.43
N PRO A 210 -21.65 6.64 0.18
CA PRO A 210 -22.03 5.29 -0.22
C PRO A 210 -20.82 4.36 -0.38
N ASP A 211 -19.64 4.89 -0.73
CA ASP A 211 -18.46 4.15 -1.20
C ASP A 211 -17.20 4.34 -0.35
N ASN A 212 -17.28 5.16 0.72
CA ASN A 212 -16.16 5.56 1.57
C ASN A 212 -15.09 6.45 0.91
N TYR A 213 -15.34 6.96 -0.28
CA TYR A 213 -14.43 7.87 -1.00
C TYR A 213 -15.00 9.27 -1.16
N ARG A 214 -16.29 9.37 -1.51
CA ARG A 214 -17.00 10.62 -1.73
C ARG A 214 -17.90 10.90 -0.56
N TYR A 215 -17.52 11.87 0.24
CA TYR A 215 -18.31 12.32 1.38
C TYR A 215 -19.02 13.61 1.05
N GLU A 216 -20.32 13.63 1.32
CA GLU A 216 -21.17 14.80 1.20
C GLU A 216 -21.62 15.24 2.57
N ARG A 217 -21.53 16.55 2.82
CA ARG A 217 -22.04 17.15 4.05
C ARG A 217 -23.57 17.08 4.04
N ARG A 218 -24.13 16.65 5.14
CA ARG A 218 -25.57 16.65 5.36
C ARG A 218 -26.01 17.92 6.05
N PRO A 219 -27.25 18.41 5.79
CA PRO A 219 -27.83 19.48 6.57
C PRO A 219 -27.82 19.12 8.05
N THR A 220 -27.59 20.12 8.89
CA THR A 220 -27.47 19.97 10.35
C THR A 220 -28.81 20.07 11.08
N ASP A 221 -29.89 19.65 10.45
CA ASP A 221 -31.20 19.63 11.11
C ASP A 221 -31.36 18.33 11.90
N PHE A 222 -30.89 18.38 13.15
CA PHE A 222 -31.01 17.31 14.12
C PHE A 222 -31.14 17.90 15.53
N ASP A 223 -31.75 17.16 16.43
CA ASP A 223 -31.77 17.51 17.85
C ASP A 223 -30.45 17.07 18.50
N PHE A 224 -29.88 17.99 19.28
CA PHE A 224 -28.68 17.74 20.07
C PHE A 224 -29.02 17.74 21.55
N ARG A 225 -28.58 16.70 22.25
CA ARG A 225 -28.73 16.60 23.71
C ARG A 225 -27.36 16.25 24.32
N ASP A 226 -27.08 16.88 25.44
CA ASP A 226 -25.93 16.62 26.29
C ASP A 226 -26.46 16.18 27.65
N THR A 227 -26.33 14.91 27.97
CA THR A 227 -26.86 14.30 29.21
C THR A 227 -25.75 13.56 29.95
N VAL A 228 -25.93 13.45 31.28
CA VAL A 228 -25.06 12.64 32.14
C VAL A 228 -25.89 11.46 32.64
N GLU A 229 -25.55 10.28 32.12
CA GLU A 229 -26.22 9.04 32.56
C GLU A 229 -25.16 8.05 32.99
N GLN A 230 -24.64 7.25 33.06
CA GLN A 230 -23.42 6.46 33.33
C GLN A 230 -22.21 6.93 32.48
N GLY A 231 -21.89 8.21 32.55
CA GLY A 231 -20.99 8.95 31.69
C GLY A 231 -21.75 10.00 30.88
N ARG A 232 -21.03 11.00 30.38
CA ARG A 232 -21.64 12.04 29.53
C ARG A 232 -21.90 11.50 28.12
N VAL A 233 -23.12 11.71 27.63
CA VAL A 233 -23.56 11.25 26.30
C VAL A 233 -23.99 12.45 25.47
N LEU A 234 -23.37 12.63 24.31
CA LEU A 234 -23.84 13.56 23.29
C LEU A 234 -24.71 12.78 22.30
N THR A 235 -25.99 13.11 22.26
CA THR A 235 -26.98 12.42 21.42
C THR A 235 -27.41 13.31 20.27
N LEU A 236 -27.31 12.79 19.04
CA LEU A 236 -27.81 13.40 17.82
C LEU A 236 -29.07 12.63 17.38
N ARG A 237 -30.24 13.29 17.33
CA ARG A 237 -31.54 12.66 17.00
C ARG A 237 -32.17 13.33 15.79
N GLY A 238 -33.19 12.67 15.21
CA GLY A 238 -33.89 13.19 14.05
C GLY A 238 -33.09 13.00 12.75
N LEU A 239 -32.05 12.17 12.78
CA LEU A 239 -31.26 11.86 11.61
C LEU A 239 -32.06 10.93 10.67
N ASN A 240 -31.70 10.96 9.38
CA ASN A 240 -32.12 9.98 8.38
C ASN A 240 -30.97 9.66 7.45
N LEU A 241 -29.95 8.94 7.98
CA LEU A 241 -28.73 8.65 7.24
C LEU A 241 -28.87 7.29 6.58
N THR A 242 -28.99 7.30 5.26
CA THR A 242 -29.18 6.10 4.42
C THR A 242 -27.87 5.57 3.81
N ASN A 243 -26.85 6.41 3.70
CA ASN A 243 -25.55 5.99 3.19
C ASN A 243 -24.85 5.03 4.15
N LYS A 244 -24.02 4.14 3.60
CA LYS A 244 -23.31 3.12 4.38
C LYS A 244 -22.27 3.71 5.33
N TYR A 245 -21.55 4.73 4.91
CA TYR A 245 -20.48 5.34 5.68
C TYR A 245 -20.89 6.69 6.23
N VAL A 246 -20.59 6.91 7.50
CA VAL A 246 -20.90 8.13 8.23
C VAL A 246 -19.63 8.68 8.86
N LEU A 247 -19.46 9.98 8.77
CA LEU A 247 -18.41 10.73 9.43
C LEU A 247 -19.05 11.85 10.23
N VAL A 248 -18.75 11.90 11.51
CA VAL A 248 -19.12 12.99 12.41
C VAL A 248 -17.85 13.80 12.72
N THR A 249 -17.87 15.09 12.44
CA THR A 249 -16.76 16.01 12.70
C THR A 249 -17.19 17.17 13.55
N THR A 250 -16.22 17.85 14.15
CA THR A 250 -16.43 19.14 14.83
C THR A 250 -15.64 20.23 14.13
N ASN A 251 -16.20 21.44 14.07
CA ASN A 251 -15.49 22.63 13.61
C ASN A 251 -14.69 23.32 14.72
N LEU A 252 -14.79 22.85 15.97
CA LEU A 252 -13.93 23.32 17.05
C LEU A 252 -12.49 22.91 16.81
N ARG A 253 -11.57 23.83 17.15
CA ARG A 253 -10.13 23.63 16.91
C ARG A 253 -9.39 23.28 18.18
N GLY A 254 -8.27 22.56 18.03
CA GLY A 254 -7.38 22.22 19.13
C GLY A 254 -8.06 21.37 20.19
N LYS A 255 -7.78 21.67 21.45
CA LYS A 255 -8.33 20.96 22.62
C LYS A 255 -9.82 21.18 22.82
N ASP A 256 -10.42 22.14 22.13
CA ASP A 256 -11.82 22.47 22.28
C ASP A 256 -12.75 21.48 21.54
N GLY A 257 -12.21 20.75 20.55
CA GLY A 257 -12.93 19.68 19.85
C GLY A 257 -12.96 18.37 20.64
N ASP A 258 -13.44 18.41 21.86
CA ASP A 258 -13.29 17.35 22.86
C ASP A 258 -14.29 16.18 22.75
N PHE A 259 -15.04 16.05 21.67
CA PHE A 259 -16.03 14.96 21.53
C PHE A 259 -15.48 13.71 20.86
N ALA A 260 -14.32 13.80 20.21
CA ALA A 260 -13.63 12.65 19.65
C ALA A 260 -12.28 12.46 20.32
N ASN A 261 -11.59 11.43 20.01
CA ASN A 261 -10.30 11.08 20.58
C ASN A 261 -10.39 10.72 22.07
N HIS A 262 -9.87 11.57 22.94
CA HIS A 262 -9.82 11.31 24.36
C HIS A 262 -11.18 11.38 25.05
N ALA A 263 -12.11 12.12 24.47
CA ALA A 263 -13.38 12.36 25.11
C ALA A 263 -14.44 11.30 24.78
N THR A 264 -14.54 10.88 23.54
CA THR A 264 -15.49 9.83 23.13
C THR A 264 -14.85 8.46 23.19
N ARG A 265 -15.42 7.54 23.96
CA ARG A 265 -14.93 6.17 24.09
C ARG A 265 -15.81 5.16 23.38
N LEU A 266 -17.11 5.46 23.21
CA LEU A 266 -18.08 4.53 22.66
C LEU A 266 -19.05 5.25 21.72
N ILE A 267 -19.37 4.63 20.61
CA ILE A 267 -20.38 5.10 19.66
C ILE A 267 -21.48 4.05 19.56
N ARG A 268 -22.71 4.50 19.53
CA ARG A 268 -23.91 3.71 19.23
C ARG A 268 -24.67 4.37 18.11
N ALA A 269 -25.30 3.56 17.25
CA ALA A 269 -26.23 4.02 16.23
C ALA A 269 -27.56 3.29 16.38
N PHE A 270 -28.67 4.03 16.15
CA PHE A 270 -30.01 3.49 16.28
C PHE A 270 -30.82 3.84 15.05
N GLY A 271 -31.61 2.89 14.61
CA GLY A 271 -32.65 3.05 13.60
C GLY A 271 -34.02 3.43 14.19
N PRO A 272 -35.09 3.25 13.39
CA PRO A 272 -36.47 3.40 13.85
C PRO A 272 -36.77 2.56 15.10
N ASN A 273 -37.71 3.04 15.92
CA ASN A 273 -38.16 2.35 17.14
C ASN A 273 -37.00 1.98 18.09
N HIS A 274 -35.94 2.78 18.11
CA HIS A 274 -34.77 2.58 18.97
C HIS A 274 -34.01 1.25 18.74
N ILE A 275 -34.20 0.61 17.59
CA ILE A 275 -33.40 -0.58 17.23
C ILE A 275 -31.92 -0.19 17.14
N GLN A 276 -31.10 -0.79 17.97
CA GLN A 276 -29.66 -0.58 17.87
C GLN A 276 -29.11 -1.24 16.61
N LEU A 277 -28.35 -0.48 15.84
CA LEU A 277 -27.78 -0.92 14.57
C LEU A 277 -26.32 -1.38 14.76
N PRO A 278 -25.92 -2.48 14.11
CA PRO A 278 -24.52 -2.85 14.08
C PRO A 278 -23.72 -1.80 13.32
N ILE A 279 -22.64 -1.34 13.91
CA ILE A 279 -21.69 -0.42 13.30
C ILE A 279 -20.25 -0.92 13.50
N SER A 280 -19.38 -0.51 12.61
CA SER A 280 -17.94 -0.76 12.72
C SER A 280 -17.15 0.42 12.17
N VAL A 281 -15.86 0.41 12.33
CA VAL A 281 -14.98 1.44 11.75
C VAL A 281 -15.17 1.52 10.24
N ALA A 282 -15.06 2.73 9.68
CA ALA A 282 -15.26 2.97 8.25
C ALA A 282 -14.22 2.27 7.36
N THR A 283 -13.02 2.05 7.88
CA THR A 283 -12.00 1.20 7.26
C THR A 283 -11.41 0.33 8.34
N ASP A 284 -11.21 -0.95 8.05
CA ASP A 284 -10.39 -1.78 8.91
C ASP A 284 -8.99 -1.21 8.93
N TYR A 285 -8.59 -0.72 10.08
CA TYR A 285 -7.39 0.06 10.22
C TYR A 285 -6.24 -0.76 10.78
N CYS A 286 -5.11 -0.60 10.15
CA CYS A 286 -3.86 -1.09 10.67
C CYS A 286 -3.07 -0.01 11.38
N VAL A 287 -2.65 -0.33 12.57
CA VAL A 287 -1.80 0.50 13.39
C VAL A 287 -0.35 0.35 13.01
N TRP A 288 0.28 1.44 12.60
CA TRP A 288 1.72 1.48 12.36
C TRP A 288 2.57 1.16 13.59
N LYS A 289 2.02 1.37 14.79
CA LYS A 289 2.74 1.18 16.05
C LYS A 289 1.85 0.50 17.09
N PRO A 290 1.75 -0.83 17.09
CA PRO A 290 0.90 -1.57 18.02
C PRO A 290 1.26 -1.40 19.50
N LYS A 291 2.38 -0.73 19.79
CA LYS A 291 2.90 -0.54 21.16
C LYS A 291 2.59 0.79 21.80
N ARG A 292 2.02 1.77 21.11
CA ARG A 292 1.61 3.02 21.73
C ARG A 292 0.17 2.94 22.23
N ASN A 293 0.02 2.61 23.48
CA ASN A 293 -1.13 2.85 24.39
C ASN A 293 -2.54 2.96 23.76
N PHE A 294 -2.88 2.05 22.85
CA PHE A 294 -4.23 1.86 22.37
C PHE A 294 -5.26 1.72 23.48
N ARG A 295 -4.85 1.07 24.56
CA ARG A 295 -5.73 0.71 25.66
C ARG A 295 -6.23 1.90 26.47
N THR A 296 -5.61 3.08 26.35
CA THR A 296 -5.94 4.23 27.18
C THR A 296 -6.90 5.21 26.50
N TYR A 297 -6.95 5.23 25.15
CA TYR A 297 -7.70 6.24 24.39
C TYR A 297 -8.52 5.62 23.25
N GLY A 298 -8.88 4.34 23.37
CA GLY A 298 -9.59 3.64 22.32
C GLY A 298 -11.04 4.05 22.18
N LEU A 299 -11.47 4.19 20.93
CA LEU A 299 -12.85 4.35 20.55
C LEU A 299 -13.47 2.98 20.29
N GLU A 300 -14.55 2.67 20.98
CA GLU A 300 -15.34 1.46 20.82
C GLU A 300 -16.55 1.72 19.95
N PHE A 301 -16.85 0.77 19.07
CA PHE A 301 -18.11 0.76 18.33
C PHE A 301 -19.02 -0.31 18.95
N ASP A 302 -20.16 0.13 19.46
CA ASP A 302 -21.17 -0.79 19.99
C ASP A 302 -21.91 -1.41 18.82
N THR A 303 -21.80 -2.71 18.70
CA THR A 303 -22.31 -3.47 17.56
C THR A 303 -23.67 -4.10 17.83
N GLY A 304 -24.33 -3.74 18.94
CA GLY A 304 -25.63 -4.32 19.26
C GLY A 304 -25.59 -5.82 19.56
N GLY A 305 -24.47 -6.31 20.09
CA GLY A 305 -24.27 -7.74 20.40
C GLY A 305 -23.72 -8.58 19.25
N TYR A 306 -23.58 -8.02 18.05
CA TYR A 306 -22.90 -8.70 16.96
C TYR A 306 -21.38 -8.66 17.21
N ARG A 307 -20.70 -9.77 16.93
CA ARG A 307 -19.24 -9.93 17.13
C ARG A 307 -18.46 -8.88 16.33
N ALA A 308 -18.36 -7.68 16.83
CA ALA A 308 -17.30 -6.79 16.43
C ALA A 308 -16.18 -6.93 17.45
N LYS A 309 -14.98 -7.10 16.97
CA LYS A 309 -13.83 -6.80 17.77
C LYS A 309 -13.93 -5.34 18.18
N LYS A 310 -13.65 -5.07 19.44
CA LYS A 310 -13.33 -3.76 19.94
C LYS A 310 -12.26 -3.16 19.04
N ILE A 311 -12.69 -2.30 18.12
CA ILE A 311 -11.77 -1.62 17.24
C ILE A 311 -11.37 -0.34 17.92
N VAL A 312 -10.11 -0.26 18.24
CA VAL A 312 -9.49 0.87 18.87
C VAL A 312 -8.85 1.69 17.78
N LEU A 313 -9.39 2.86 17.49
CA LEU A 313 -8.71 3.81 16.61
C LEU A 313 -7.50 4.38 17.34
N ASP A 314 -6.33 4.28 16.72
CA ASP A 314 -5.15 5.03 17.16
C ASP A 314 -5.36 6.48 16.80
N VAL A 315 -5.59 7.23 17.80
CA VAL A 315 -5.67 8.66 17.69
C VAL A 315 -4.34 9.22 18.16
N ASP A 316 -3.57 9.72 17.22
CA ASP A 316 -2.32 10.39 17.53
C ASP A 316 -2.60 11.72 18.23
N SER A 317 -2.59 11.68 19.56
CA SER A 317 -2.79 12.84 20.42
C SER A 317 -1.74 13.94 20.24
N SER A 318 -0.59 13.61 19.63
CA SER A 318 0.49 14.58 19.40
C SER A 318 0.15 15.65 18.36
N ASN A 319 -0.89 15.44 17.57
CA ASN A 319 -1.28 16.34 16.49
C ASN A 319 -2.44 17.29 16.83
N GLY A 320 -2.81 17.41 18.07
CA GLY A 320 -3.87 18.35 18.49
C GLY A 320 -5.19 18.05 17.82
N ASP A 321 -5.64 16.84 17.84
CA ASP A 321 -6.70 16.43 16.99
C ASP A 321 -8.08 16.67 17.48
N ARG A 322 -8.68 16.87 16.58
CA ARG A 322 -9.90 17.43 16.16
C ARG A 322 -10.87 16.40 15.85
N GLY A 323 -11.88 16.41 16.63
CA GLY A 323 -12.93 15.51 16.66
C GLY A 323 -13.45 15.09 15.30
N PHE A 324 -13.06 13.91 14.84
CA PHE A 324 -13.86 13.20 13.84
C PHE A 324 -14.00 11.74 14.24
N ILE A 325 -15.11 11.15 13.84
CA ILE A 325 -15.43 9.75 14.07
C ILE A 325 -16.01 9.22 12.77
N ALA A 326 -15.33 8.25 12.17
CA ALA A 326 -15.78 7.61 10.93
C ALA A 326 -16.20 6.17 11.22
N PHE A 327 -17.38 5.79 10.78
CA PHE A 327 -17.89 4.45 10.94
C PHE A 327 -18.76 4.03 9.74
N CYS A 328 -18.98 2.73 9.60
CA CYS A 328 -19.95 2.20 8.65
C CYS A 328 -21.09 1.47 9.36
N ARG A 329 -22.26 1.44 8.73
CA ARG A 329 -23.33 0.54 9.12
C ARG A 329 -22.92 -0.89 8.79
N GLY A 330 -23.14 -1.80 9.73
CA GLY A 330 -22.69 -3.17 9.58
C GLY A 330 -21.17 -3.28 9.59
N ARG A 331 -20.64 -3.90 8.57
CA ARG A 331 -19.21 -4.09 8.37
C ARG A 331 -18.71 -3.37 7.12
N ASN A 332 -17.48 -2.99 7.16
CA ASN A 332 -16.78 -2.54 5.97
C ASN A 332 -16.64 -3.70 4.97
N GLU A 333 -17.14 -3.49 3.76
CA GLU A 333 -17.25 -4.56 2.76
C GLU A 333 -15.96 -4.76 1.96
N TYR A 334 -15.18 -3.69 1.76
CA TYR A 334 -14.01 -3.71 0.90
C TYR A 334 -12.76 -3.21 1.61
N SER A 335 -11.63 -3.74 1.20
CA SER A 335 -10.32 -3.19 1.60
C SER A 335 -10.18 -1.73 1.18
N PRO A 336 -9.30 -0.93 1.84
CA PRO A 336 -9.20 0.51 1.56
C PRO A 336 -8.93 0.89 0.10
N GLY A 337 -8.34 0.00 -0.69
CA GLY A 337 -8.05 0.33 -2.09
C GLY A 337 -7.28 -0.76 -2.83
N ALA A 338 -7.03 -1.88 -2.19
CA ALA A 338 -6.43 -3.03 -2.88
C ALA A 338 -7.45 -3.67 -3.82
N LEU A 339 -7.09 -3.77 -5.08
CA LEU A 339 -7.90 -4.39 -6.13
C LEU A 339 -7.76 -5.91 -6.11
N CYS A 340 -8.84 -6.61 -6.46
CA CYS A 340 -8.82 -8.06 -6.51
C CYS A 340 -8.28 -8.57 -7.85
N GLU A 341 -7.22 -9.32 -7.81
CA GLU A 341 -6.48 -9.92 -8.92
C GLU A 341 -7.31 -10.87 -9.78
N ALA A 342 -8.43 -11.38 -9.28
CA ALA A 342 -9.29 -12.32 -10.00
C ALA A 342 -10.11 -11.66 -11.12
N TYR A 343 -10.36 -10.36 -11.04
CA TYR A 343 -11.05 -9.64 -12.10
C TYR A 343 -10.10 -9.37 -13.28
N SER A 344 -10.58 -9.66 -14.48
CA SER A 344 -9.84 -9.41 -15.73
C SER A 344 -9.55 -7.93 -15.93
N GLU A 345 -10.51 -7.07 -15.59
CA GLU A 345 -10.44 -5.60 -15.66
C GLU A 345 -9.30 -5.06 -14.80
N VAL A 346 -9.11 -5.64 -13.61
CA VAL A 346 -8.01 -5.27 -12.71
C VAL A 346 -6.67 -5.65 -13.31
N ARG A 347 -6.53 -6.88 -13.84
CA ARG A 347 -5.28 -7.30 -14.47
C ARG A 347 -4.97 -6.48 -15.72
N GLN A 348 -5.97 -6.16 -16.54
CA GLN A 348 -5.82 -5.29 -17.71
C GLN A 348 -5.39 -3.87 -17.31
N HIS A 349 -5.98 -3.33 -16.24
CA HIS A 349 -5.57 -2.04 -15.70
C HIS A 349 -4.08 -2.04 -15.28
N TRP A 350 -3.62 -3.04 -14.55
CA TRP A 350 -2.22 -3.17 -14.18
C TRP A 350 -1.28 -3.33 -15.38
N LEU A 351 -1.71 -4.10 -16.40
CA LEU A 351 -0.97 -4.25 -17.66
C LEU A 351 -0.94 -2.95 -18.47
N ARG A 352 -1.96 -2.12 -18.39
CA ARG A 352 -1.95 -0.78 -19.00
C ARG A 352 -0.88 0.10 -18.37
N LEU A 353 -0.81 0.15 -17.04
CA LEU A 353 0.22 0.91 -16.31
C LEU A 353 1.64 0.39 -16.59
N LEU A 354 1.78 -0.92 -16.71
CA LEU A 354 3.02 -1.53 -17.17
C LEU A 354 3.41 -1.04 -18.57
N ARG A 355 2.45 -1.02 -19.52
CA ARG A 355 2.68 -0.55 -20.89
C ARG A 355 3.14 0.91 -20.92
N GLU A 356 2.55 1.77 -20.09
CA GLU A 356 2.98 3.18 -19.96
C GLU A 356 4.46 3.30 -19.58
N CYS A 357 4.95 2.45 -18.66
CA CYS A 357 6.38 2.40 -18.32
C CYS A 357 7.24 1.93 -19.51
N LEU A 358 6.83 0.86 -20.18
CA LEU A 358 7.57 0.33 -21.33
C LEU A 358 7.61 1.33 -22.49
N ASP A 359 6.52 2.01 -22.78
CA ASP A 359 6.41 3.04 -23.81
C ASP A 359 7.20 4.33 -23.45
N ALA A 360 7.43 4.57 -22.16
CA ALA A 360 8.35 5.60 -21.70
C ALA A 360 9.82 5.23 -21.93
N GLY A 361 10.12 3.95 -22.17
CA GLY A 361 11.45 3.45 -22.49
C GLY A 361 12.30 3.11 -21.27
N VAL A 362 11.70 2.60 -20.21
CA VAL A 362 12.44 2.06 -19.04
C VAL A 362 13.29 0.85 -19.44
N ASP A 363 14.30 0.53 -18.64
CA ASP A 363 15.19 -0.61 -18.87
C ASP A 363 14.66 -1.91 -18.27
N GLY A 364 13.72 -1.81 -17.34
CA GLY A 364 13.06 -2.94 -16.71
C GLY A 364 11.89 -2.50 -15.84
N ILE A 365 11.22 -3.51 -15.26
CA ILE A 365 10.06 -3.33 -14.38
C ILE A 365 10.28 -4.13 -13.11
N ASP A 366 9.98 -3.53 -11.97
CA ASP A 366 10.01 -4.18 -10.66
C ASP A 366 8.59 -4.19 -10.03
N PHE A 367 8.13 -5.39 -9.63
CA PHE A 367 6.82 -5.60 -9.02
C PHE A 367 6.91 -5.79 -7.52
N ARG A 368 6.22 -4.96 -6.76
CA ARG A 368 6.14 -5.05 -5.30
C ARG A 368 4.74 -5.41 -4.83
N VAL A 369 4.63 -6.42 -3.98
CA VAL A 369 3.35 -6.87 -3.40
C VAL A 369 2.98 -6.17 -2.09
N GLN A 370 3.95 -5.68 -1.33
CA GLN A 370 3.70 -4.92 -0.10
C GLN A 370 3.05 -3.57 -0.42
N CYS A 371 1.98 -3.22 0.31
CA CYS A 371 1.23 -1.99 0.06
C CYS A 371 0.53 -1.48 1.33
N HIS A 372 -0.03 -0.28 1.24
CA HIS A 372 -0.81 0.33 2.33
C HIS A 372 -2.33 0.11 2.19
N SER A 373 -2.78 -0.32 1.03
CA SER A 373 -4.21 -0.45 0.71
C SER A 373 -4.87 -1.71 1.26
N THR A 374 -4.09 -2.59 1.88
CA THR A 374 -4.56 -3.85 2.50
C THR A 374 -4.57 -3.78 4.02
N TRP A 375 -4.40 -2.61 4.58
CA TRP A 375 -4.43 -2.44 6.02
C TRP A 375 -5.76 -2.86 6.61
N SER A 376 -5.73 -3.86 7.46
CA SER A 376 -6.88 -4.43 8.14
C SER A 376 -6.43 -5.14 9.41
N ASP A 377 -7.23 -5.05 10.48
CA ASP A 377 -7.05 -5.85 11.69
C ASP A 377 -7.63 -7.27 11.55
N GLU A 378 -8.42 -7.52 10.51
CA GLU A 378 -8.97 -8.83 10.16
C GLU A 378 -8.59 -9.25 8.72
N PRO A 379 -7.29 -9.37 8.42
CA PRO A 379 -6.84 -9.59 7.05
C PRO A 379 -7.34 -10.89 6.42
N PHE A 380 -7.63 -11.91 7.22
CA PHE A 380 -8.18 -13.20 6.76
C PHE A 380 -9.68 -13.17 6.49
N ALA A 381 -10.36 -12.08 6.82
CA ALA A 381 -11.75 -11.87 6.43
C ALA A 381 -11.90 -11.38 4.98
N TYR A 382 -10.82 -11.04 4.29
CA TYR A 382 -10.83 -10.51 2.92
C TYR A 382 -10.43 -11.56 1.88
N GLY A 383 -10.81 -11.31 0.62
CA GLY A 383 -10.54 -12.20 -0.52
C GLY A 383 -11.77 -12.97 -1.00
N TYR A 384 -12.96 -12.58 -0.54
CA TYR A 384 -14.23 -13.24 -0.85
C TYR A 384 -14.97 -12.53 -2.00
N ASN A 385 -14.24 -12.21 -3.06
CA ASN A 385 -14.83 -11.67 -4.29
C ASN A 385 -15.53 -12.76 -5.09
N GLU A 386 -16.55 -12.40 -5.85
CA GLU A 386 -17.39 -13.37 -6.58
C GLU A 386 -16.60 -14.31 -7.50
N PRO A 387 -15.61 -13.87 -8.29
CA PRO A 387 -14.80 -14.79 -9.08
C PRO A 387 -14.05 -15.84 -8.24
N ILE A 388 -13.58 -15.44 -7.05
CA ILE A 388 -12.87 -16.35 -6.13
C ILE A 388 -13.84 -17.35 -5.51
N ILE A 389 -15.01 -16.89 -5.06
CA ILE A 389 -16.06 -17.75 -4.49
C ILE A 389 -16.50 -18.79 -5.51
N ARG A 390 -16.75 -18.37 -6.75
CA ARG A 390 -17.14 -19.25 -7.84
C ARG A 390 -16.07 -20.30 -8.13
N GLU A 391 -14.81 -19.87 -8.25
CA GLU A 391 -13.69 -20.79 -8.50
C GLU A 391 -13.48 -21.76 -7.35
N TYR A 392 -13.60 -21.30 -6.11
CA TYR A 392 -13.53 -22.17 -4.92
C TYR A 392 -14.60 -23.26 -4.98
N ARG A 393 -15.85 -22.88 -5.27
CA ARG A 393 -16.97 -23.82 -5.38
C ARG A 393 -16.82 -24.80 -6.55
N ASN A 394 -16.29 -24.33 -7.67
CA ASN A 394 -16.01 -25.21 -8.82
C ASN A 394 -15.02 -26.32 -8.47
N ARG A 395 -14.01 -26.01 -7.64
CA ARG A 395 -12.95 -26.96 -7.28
C ARG A 395 -13.31 -27.88 -6.11
N HIS A 396 -14.07 -27.37 -5.16
CA HIS A 396 -14.24 -28.03 -3.87
C HIS A 396 -15.69 -28.45 -3.56
N GLY A 397 -16.66 -27.92 -4.29
CA GLY A 397 -18.06 -28.29 -4.18
C GLY A 397 -19.00 -27.09 -4.25
N ALA A 398 -19.98 -27.18 -5.15
CA ALA A 398 -20.88 -26.08 -5.49
C ALA A 398 -21.71 -25.53 -4.32
N ASN A 399 -22.05 -26.39 -3.35
CA ASN A 399 -22.94 -26.05 -2.26
C ASN A 399 -22.23 -25.68 -0.94
N ILE A 400 -20.89 -25.56 -0.94
CA ILE A 400 -20.16 -25.23 0.28
C ILE A 400 -20.53 -23.80 0.71
N PRO A 401 -21.01 -23.61 1.94
CA PRO A 401 -21.26 -22.28 2.50
C PRO A 401 -19.96 -21.49 2.65
N ILE A 402 -20.00 -20.19 2.40
CA ILE A 402 -18.79 -19.31 2.47
C ILE A 402 -18.11 -19.38 3.84
N VAL A 403 -18.88 -19.60 4.92
CA VAL A 403 -18.34 -19.72 6.28
C VAL A 403 -17.45 -20.95 6.49
N GLN A 404 -17.57 -21.94 5.62
CA GLN A 404 -16.78 -23.18 5.64
C GLN A 404 -15.59 -23.14 4.67
N PHE A 405 -15.37 -22.04 3.96
CA PHE A 405 -14.23 -21.93 3.06
C PHE A 405 -12.92 -21.99 3.83
N GLU A 406 -12.05 -22.90 3.41
CA GLU A 406 -10.70 -23.00 3.93
C GLU A 406 -9.83 -21.85 3.40
N THR A 407 -9.25 -21.09 4.30
CA THR A 407 -8.46 -19.90 3.94
C THR A 407 -7.24 -20.22 3.08
N ASN A 408 -6.63 -21.38 3.27
CA ASN A 408 -5.47 -21.81 2.47
C ASN A 408 -5.84 -22.07 1.01
N LEU A 409 -6.96 -22.75 0.75
CA LEU A 409 -7.45 -23.04 -0.59
C LEU A 409 -7.89 -21.75 -1.30
N LEU A 410 -8.52 -20.84 -0.57
CA LEU A 410 -8.86 -19.51 -1.08
C LEU A 410 -7.60 -18.72 -1.45
N ALA A 411 -6.56 -18.80 -0.62
CA ALA A 411 -5.27 -18.15 -0.86
C ALA A 411 -4.56 -18.71 -2.10
N GLU A 412 -4.68 -20.00 -2.37
CA GLU A 412 -4.13 -20.65 -3.58
C GLU A 412 -4.79 -20.11 -4.84
N ILE A 413 -6.11 -20.08 -4.89
CA ILE A 413 -6.87 -19.55 -6.04
C ILE A 413 -6.45 -18.10 -6.34
N ARG A 414 -6.37 -17.28 -5.32
CA ARG A 414 -5.94 -15.89 -5.45
C ARG A 414 -4.51 -15.77 -5.96
N GLY A 415 -3.61 -16.57 -5.40
CA GLY A 415 -2.20 -16.61 -5.81
C GLY A 415 -2.00 -17.01 -7.27
N GLU A 416 -2.83 -17.93 -7.78
CA GLU A 416 -2.82 -18.33 -9.19
C GLU A 416 -3.21 -17.16 -10.11
N TYR A 417 -4.26 -16.40 -9.79
CA TYR A 417 -4.66 -15.22 -10.56
C TYR A 417 -3.55 -14.17 -10.59
N PHE A 418 -2.88 -13.92 -9.47
CA PHE A 418 -1.77 -12.99 -9.42
C PHE A 418 -0.56 -13.50 -10.22
N THR A 419 -0.26 -14.80 -10.14
CA THR A 419 0.80 -15.43 -10.93
C THR A 419 0.50 -15.37 -12.44
N GLN A 420 -0.77 -15.55 -12.84
CA GLN A 420 -1.20 -15.36 -14.24
C GLN A 420 -0.96 -13.92 -14.72
N PHE A 421 -1.27 -12.92 -13.88
CA PHE A 421 -0.95 -11.53 -14.18
C PHE A 421 0.57 -11.33 -14.39
N LEU A 422 1.40 -11.84 -13.48
CA LEU A 422 2.86 -11.72 -13.60
C LEU A 422 3.40 -12.42 -14.86
N LYS A 423 2.86 -13.59 -15.24
CA LYS A 423 3.22 -14.28 -16.50
C LYS A 423 2.84 -13.46 -17.73
N GLN A 424 1.70 -12.78 -17.71
CA GLN A 424 1.30 -11.88 -18.80
C GLN A 424 2.22 -10.65 -18.86
N ALA A 425 2.55 -10.08 -17.70
CA ALA A 425 3.50 -8.97 -17.59
C ALA A 425 4.89 -9.36 -18.12
N ALA A 426 5.41 -10.53 -17.73
CA ALA A 426 6.68 -11.05 -18.21
C ALA A 426 6.75 -11.12 -19.73
N ARG A 427 5.72 -11.71 -20.35
CA ARG A 427 5.64 -11.77 -21.83
C ARG A 427 5.69 -10.39 -22.48
N MET A 428 4.93 -9.42 -21.93
CA MET A 428 4.91 -8.05 -22.45
C MET A 428 6.27 -7.35 -22.29
N ILE A 429 6.96 -7.57 -21.17
CA ILE A 429 8.27 -7.00 -20.87
C ILE A 429 9.33 -7.60 -21.82
N HIS A 430 9.36 -8.91 -21.94
CA HIS A 430 10.34 -9.62 -22.79
C HIS A 430 10.14 -9.33 -24.28
N GLN A 431 8.90 -9.13 -24.75
CA GLN A 431 8.63 -8.68 -26.13
C GLN A 431 9.24 -7.30 -26.47
N ARG A 432 9.59 -6.53 -25.46
CA ARG A 432 10.27 -5.20 -25.60
C ARG A 432 11.74 -5.27 -25.26
N ASP A 433 12.33 -6.46 -25.11
CA ASP A 433 13.72 -6.67 -24.69
C ASP A 433 14.06 -5.99 -23.36
N LYS A 434 13.11 -5.98 -22.43
CA LYS A 434 13.26 -5.40 -21.09
C LYS A 434 13.35 -6.49 -20.03
N ARG A 435 13.80 -6.13 -18.83
CA ARG A 435 13.98 -7.06 -17.70
C ARG A 435 12.81 -6.97 -16.74
N MET A 436 12.39 -8.13 -16.25
CA MET A 436 11.40 -8.26 -15.19
C MET A 436 12.06 -8.58 -13.86
N GLN A 437 11.80 -7.78 -12.86
CA GLN A 437 12.21 -8.00 -11.49
C GLN A 437 11.00 -8.24 -10.60
N VAL A 438 11.09 -9.19 -9.68
CA VAL A 438 10.01 -9.51 -8.74
C VAL A 438 10.48 -9.43 -7.31
N HIS A 439 9.63 -8.92 -6.41
CA HIS A 439 9.92 -8.91 -4.99
C HIS A 439 9.62 -10.26 -4.35
N VAL A 440 10.61 -10.81 -3.66
CA VAL A 440 10.42 -11.89 -2.71
C VAL A 440 10.55 -11.33 -1.29
N ASN A 441 9.42 -11.27 -0.60
CA ASN A 441 9.35 -10.75 0.75
C ASN A 441 9.60 -11.87 1.76
N ILE A 442 10.74 -11.80 2.41
CA ILE A 442 11.16 -12.77 3.41
C ILE A 442 10.20 -12.82 4.60
N ASP A 443 9.69 -11.67 4.98
CA ASP A 443 8.81 -11.53 6.14
C ASP A 443 7.49 -12.30 6.01
N LEU A 444 6.95 -12.43 4.79
CA LEU A 444 5.68 -13.11 4.54
C LEU A 444 5.76 -14.63 4.72
N ALA A 445 6.92 -15.17 4.44
CA ALA A 445 7.14 -16.60 4.43
C ALA A 445 7.79 -17.11 5.71
N SER A 446 8.10 -16.22 6.66
CA SER A 446 8.75 -16.59 7.92
C SER A 446 7.82 -16.39 9.11
N PRO A 447 7.38 -17.48 9.76
CA PRO A 447 6.59 -17.41 11.00
C PRO A 447 7.30 -16.63 12.11
N GLU A 448 8.64 -16.65 12.14
CA GLU A 448 9.45 -15.95 13.14
C GLU A 448 9.24 -14.44 13.12
N PHE A 449 8.91 -13.90 11.98
CA PHE A 449 8.68 -12.46 11.81
C PHE A 449 7.22 -12.06 11.93
N SER A 450 6.30 -13.00 11.99
CA SER A 450 4.86 -12.71 12.06
C SER A 450 4.49 -11.78 13.22
N ASN A 451 5.21 -11.88 14.35
CA ASN A 451 5.02 -11.05 15.53
C ASN A 451 5.81 -9.72 15.49
N ARG A 452 6.77 -9.57 14.57
CA ARG A 452 7.63 -8.40 14.44
C ARG A 452 7.19 -7.47 13.33
N ILE A 453 6.45 -7.99 12.34
CA ILE A 453 5.96 -7.24 11.21
C ILE A 453 4.60 -6.66 11.54
N ASN A 454 4.30 -5.54 10.93
CA ASN A 454 2.93 -5.15 10.74
C ASN A 454 2.31 -6.05 9.65
N PRO A 455 1.55 -7.11 10.01
CA PRO A 455 1.02 -8.08 9.06
C PRO A 455 0.03 -7.46 8.08
N PHE A 456 -0.39 -6.23 8.33
CA PHE A 456 -1.45 -5.54 7.64
C PHE A 456 -0.99 -4.83 6.35
N THR A 457 0.32 -4.74 6.12
CA THR A 457 0.86 -4.13 4.89
C THR A 457 0.95 -5.09 3.70
N TYR A 458 0.43 -6.29 3.84
CA TYR A 458 0.41 -7.31 2.78
C TYR A 458 -1.00 -7.82 2.56
N PRO A 459 -1.42 -8.08 1.32
CA PRO A 459 -2.65 -8.81 1.07
C PRO A 459 -2.60 -10.17 1.79
N ARG A 460 -3.60 -10.46 2.61
CA ARG A 460 -3.74 -11.76 3.26
C ARG A 460 -4.69 -12.64 2.45
N ASN A 461 -4.74 -13.92 2.78
CA ASN A 461 -5.45 -14.93 1.99
C ASN A 461 -5.01 -14.96 0.53
N ILE A 462 -3.71 -14.80 0.28
CA ILE A 462 -3.10 -14.97 -1.02
C ILE A 462 -1.78 -15.70 -0.86
N LYS A 463 -1.58 -16.74 -1.65
CA LYS A 463 -0.32 -17.50 -1.71
C LYS A 463 0.57 -16.89 -2.77
N PHE A 464 1.61 -16.20 -2.33
CA PHE A 464 2.64 -15.70 -3.24
C PHE A 464 3.58 -16.85 -3.63
N ASP A 465 3.34 -17.45 -4.79
CA ASP A 465 4.16 -18.54 -5.33
C ASP A 465 5.44 -17.99 -5.99
N TRP A 466 6.28 -17.39 -5.14
CA TRP A 466 7.50 -16.75 -5.59
C TRP A 466 8.47 -17.73 -6.27
N GLN A 467 8.41 -19.04 -5.92
CA GLN A 467 9.25 -20.04 -6.55
C GLN A 467 8.90 -20.20 -8.04
N THR A 468 7.61 -20.25 -8.36
CA THR A 468 7.14 -20.24 -9.77
C THR A 468 7.55 -18.95 -10.47
N TRP A 469 7.60 -17.80 -9.77
CA TRP A 469 7.98 -16.53 -10.39
C TRP A 469 9.44 -16.50 -10.85
N LEU A 470 10.34 -17.22 -10.17
CA LEU A 470 11.74 -17.33 -10.59
C LEU A 470 11.90 -17.96 -11.99
N GLY A 471 10.91 -18.75 -12.45
CA GLY A 471 10.94 -19.40 -13.77
C GLY A 471 10.67 -18.44 -14.96
N PHE A 472 10.24 -17.20 -14.71
CA PHE A 472 9.98 -16.22 -15.76
C PHE A 472 10.45 -14.79 -15.44
N ALA A 473 10.99 -14.55 -14.25
CA ALA A 473 11.66 -13.30 -13.89
C ALA A 473 13.11 -13.31 -14.36
N ASP A 474 13.68 -12.12 -14.54
CA ASP A 474 15.09 -11.94 -14.89
C ASP A 474 15.93 -11.55 -13.67
N GLU A 475 15.32 -10.97 -12.66
CA GLU A 475 15.97 -10.46 -11.46
C GLU A 475 15.05 -10.60 -10.23
N VAL A 476 15.63 -10.63 -9.03
CA VAL A 476 14.90 -10.75 -7.78
C VAL A 476 15.22 -9.59 -6.83
N THR A 477 14.21 -8.94 -6.31
CA THR A 477 14.35 -8.05 -5.15
C THR A 477 14.15 -8.85 -3.86
N PHE A 478 15.20 -9.01 -3.11
CA PHE A 478 15.16 -9.54 -1.75
C PHE A 478 14.77 -8.41 -0.78
N ARG A 479 13.65 -8.57 -0.12
CA ARG A 479 13.14 -7.54 0.78
C ARG A 479 12.73 -8.09 2.12
N SER A 480 13.11 -7.40 3.19
CA SER A 480 12.57 -7.57 4.53
C SER A 480 12.40 -6.21 5.22
N LEU A 481 11.38 -6.09 6.04
CA LEU A 481 11.19 -4.94 6.92
C LEU A 481 11.91 -5.08 8.26
N VAL A 482 12.24 -6.30 8.65
CA VAL A 482 12.72 -6.61 10.00
C VAL A 482 14.10 -7.25 10.03
N LEU A 483 14.49 -7.99 8.98
CA LEU A 483 15.78 -8.68 8.90
C LEU A 483 16.92 -7.66 8.76
N ARG A 484 17.92 -7.76 9.61
CA ARG A 484 19.15 -7.00 9.47
C ARG A 484 20.15 -7.73 8.56
N PRO A 485 21.02 -7.02 7.83
CA PRO A 485 22.04 -7.65 6.99
C PRO A 485 22.90 -8.69 7.72
N ALA A 486 23.21 -8.48 8.99
CA ALA A 486 23.99 -9.41 9.81
C ALA A 486 23.27 -10.76 10.08
N GLU A 487 21.94 -10.79 9.98
CA GLU A 487 21.12 -11.97 10.24
C GLU A 487 20.90 -12.85 9.00
N LEU A 488 21.36 -12.42 7.82
CA LEU A 488 21.14 -13.11 6.55
C LEU A 488 21.54 -14.59 6.58
N ASN A 489 22.68 -14.89 7.19
CA ASN A 489 23.25 -16.24 7.19
C ASN A 489 22.55 -17.19 8.18
N SER A 490 21.95 -16.67 9.23
CA SER A 490 21.25 -17.44 10.25
C SER A 490 19.75 -17.61 9.98
N HIS A 491 19.21 -16.84 9.02
CA HIS A 491 17.78 -16.84 8.76
C HIS A 491 17.40 -17.83 7.65
N ALA A 492 16.69 -18.92 7.99
CA ALA A 492 16.38 -20.04 7.11
C ALA A 492 15.68 -19.61 5.79
N MET A 493 14.68 -18.73 5.88
CA MET A 493 13.96 -18.27 4.70
C MET A 493 14.84 -17.42 3.78
N SER A 494 15.76 -16.62 4.34
CA SER A 494 16.75 -15.89 3.56
C SER A 494 17.62 -16.83 2.75
N GLN A 495 18.12 -17.88 3.38
CA GLN A 495 18.95 -18.90 2.71
C GLN A 495 18.16 -19.61 1.61
N LYS A 496 16.89 -19.95 1.86
CA LYS A 496 16.02 -20.57 0.87
C LYS A 496 15.84 -19.71 -0.38
N VAL A 497 15.58 -18.41 -0.21
CA VAL A 497 15.41 -17.48 -1.34
C VAL A 497 16.72 -17.27 -2.08
N ILE A 498 17.82 -17.07 -1.36
CA ILE A 498 19.16 -16.89 -1.97
C ILE A 498 19.56 -18.13 -2.78
N SER A 499 19.38 -19.33 -2.20
CA SER A 499 19.70 -20.59 -2.86
C SER A 499 18.82 -20.81 -4.10
N ALA A 500 17.51 -20.65 -4.00
CA ALA A 500 16.60 -20.85 -5.12
C ALA A 500 16.87 -19.85 -6.26
N SER A 501 17.12 -18.58 -5.94
CA SER A 501 17.49 -17.58 -6.96
C SER A 501 18.83 -17.91 -7.61
N GLY A 502 19.81 -18.37 -6.83
CA GLY A 502 21.12 -18.82 -7.37
C GLY A 502 20.99 -20.03 -8.30
N GLN A 503 20.17 -21.03 -7.92
CA GLN A 503 19.86 -22.19 -8.76
C GLN A 503 19.18 -21.79 -10.08
N ALA A 504 18.31 -20.77 -10.03
CA ALA A 504 17.69 -20.20 -11.22
C ALA A 504 18.62 -19.26 -12.03
N GLY A 505 19.84 -19.01 -11.56
CA GLY A 505 20.78 -18.11 -12.23
C GLY A 505 20.40 -16.63 -12.17
N LEU A 506 19.52 -16.24 -11.23
CA LEU A 506 18.96 -14.90 -11.18
C LEU A 506 19.78 -13.98 -10.26
N PRO A 507 20.12 -12.76 -10.71
CA PRO A 507 20.70 -11.72 -9.86
C PRO A 507 19.73 -11.34 -8.74
N ILE A 508 20.26 -11.15 -7.53
CA ILE A 508 19.50 -10.76 -6.35
C ILE A 508 19.88 -9.34 -5.93
N HIS A 509 18.91 -8.51 -5.66
CA HIS A 509 19.09 -7.12 -5.24
C HIS A 509 18.55 -6.95 -3.82
N PHE A 510 19.36 -6.45 -2.89
CA PHE A 510 18.96 -6.27 -1.49
C PHE A 510 18.27 -4.93 -1.31
N ASN A 511 16.99 -4.94 -0.96
CA ASN A 511 16.23 -3.71 -0.74
C ASN A 511 16.17 -3.37 0.76
N ARG A 512 16.64 -2.17 1.11
CA ARG A 512 16.68 -1.67 2.48
C ARG A 512 16.01 -0.32 2.62
N TYR A 513 15.09 -0.24 3.57
CA TYR A 513 14.45 1.01 3.94
C TYR A 513 15.41 1.85 4.80
N LEU A 514 15.77 3.04 4.35
CA LEU A 514 16.78 3.88 5.00
C LEU A 514 16.44 4.23 6.46
N ASN A 515 15.17 4.36 6.81
CA ASN A 515 14.77 4.57 8.20
C ASN A 515 15.15 3.40 9.13
N GLN A 516 15.44 2.23 8.58
CA GLN A 516 15.81 1.01 9.30
C GLN A 516 17.32 0.72 9.23
N ALA A 517 18.03 1.32 8.28
CA ALA A 517 19.46 1.12 8.04
C ALA A 517 20.38 1.85 9.03
N GLY A 518 19.86 2.25 10.18
CA GLY A 518 20.59 3.06 11.13
C GLY A 518 20.32 4.56 10.96
N GLN A 519 21.00 5.38 11.79
CA GLN A 519 20.68 6.81 11.86
C GLN A 519 21.63 7.70 11.04
N ASP A 520 22.74 7.15 10.56
CA ASP A 520 23.80 7.90 9.90
C ASP A 520 24.46 7.13 8.73
N PHE A 521 25.41 7.78 8.09
CA PHE A 521 26.15 7.23 6.97
C PHE A 521 27.01 6.01 7.35
N GLU A 522 27.63 5.99 8.52
CA GLU A 522 28.53 4.91 8.91
C GLU A 522 27.78 3.60 9.19
N ALA A 523 26.61 3.70 9.82
CA ALA A 523 25.74 2.54 9.99
C ALA A 523 25.29 1.98 8.63
N LEU A 524 24.85 2.85 7.72
CA LEU A 524 24.45 2.46 6.36
C LEU A 524 25.63 1.85 5.58
N ARG A 525 26.82 2.45 5.66
CA ARG A 525 28.03 1.95 5.02
C ARG A 525 28.38 0.52 5.48
N LYS A 526 28.27 0.26 6.78
CA LYS A 526 28.49 -1.08 7.35
C LYS A 526 27.49 -2.10 6.78
N GLU A 527 26.21 -1.75 6.71
CA GLU A 527 25.19 -2.63 6.11
C GLU A 527 25.50 -2.92 4.62
N ILE A 528 25.85 -1.90 3.85
CA ILE A 528 26.24 -2.05 2.43
C ILE A 528 27.44 -3.00 2.30
N GLN A 529 28.45 -2.85 3.17
CA GLN A 529 29.63 -3.72 3.15
C GLN A 529 29.30 -5.17 3.49
N ILE A 530 28.44 -5.43 4.48
CA ILE A 530 28.00 -6.78 4.83
C ILE A 530 27.33 -7.44 3.61
N ILE A 531 26.43 -6.74 2.95
CA ILE A 531 25.71 -7.26 1.77
C ILE A 531 26.69 -7.50 0.61
N ARG A 532 27.58 -6.56 0.32
CA ARG A 532 28.62 -6.72 -0.71
C ARG A 532 29.51 -7.94 -0.42
N ASN A 533 30.05 -8.01 0.79
CA ASN A 533 31.00 -9.05 1.18
C ASN A 533 30.38 -10.45 1.23
N SER A 534 29.05 -10.54 1.31
CA SER A 534 28.36 -11.83 1.19
C SER A 534 28.55 -12.48 -0.20
N GLY A 535 28.88 -11.70 -1.22
CA GLY A 535 29.03 -12.17 -2.60
C GLY A 535 27.75 -12.66 -3.27
N ARG A 536 26.60 -12.54 -2.59
CA ARG A 536 25.33 -13.14 -3.01
C ARG A 536 24.39 -12.16 -3.68
N PHE A 537 24.64 -10.86 -3.52
CA PHE A 537 23.77 -9.80 -4.02
C PHE A 537 24.47 -8.99 -5.12
N ARG A 538 23.71 -8.64 -6.13
CA ARG A 538 24.15 -7.79 -7.23
C ARG A 538 24.12 -6.31 -6.87
N SER A 539 23.20 -5.88 -6.05
CA SER A 539 23.09 -4.48 -5.62
C SER A 539 22.47 -4.31 -4.24
N PHE A 540 22.69 -3.11 -3.71
CA PHE A 540 21.98 -2.61 -2.55
C PHE A 540 21.05 -1.48 -2.99
N ILE A 541 19.73 -1.66 -2.79
CA ILE A 541 18.69 -0.68 -3.15
C ILE A 541 18.37 0.18 -1.95
N LEU A 542 18.71 1.46 -2.04
CA LEU A 542 18.43 2.49 -1.03
C LEU A 542 16.96 2.95 -1.16
N TYR A 543 16.13 2.60 -0.22
CA TYR A 543 14.71 2.98 -0.19
C TYR A 543 14.49 3.89 1.00
N GLU A 544 14.01 5.08 0.88
CA GLU A 544 13.47 5.93 -0.16
C GLU A 544 14.48 7.04 -0.56
N GLY A 545 14.50 7.40 -1.85
CA GLY A 545 15.40 8.40 -2.41
C GLY A 545 15.27 9.80 -1.78
N LYS A 546 14.06 10.20 -1.35
CA LYS A 546 13.82 11.47 -0.64
C LYS A 546 14.60 11.62 0.68
N ARG A 547 15.10 10.52 1.22
CA ARG A 547 15.97 10.57 2.42
C ARG A 547 17.38 11.00 2.08
N LEU A 548 17.78 10.83 0.83
CA LEU A 548 19.09 11.19 0.30
C LEU A 548 19.08 12.59 -0.32
N ILE A 549 18.07 12.88 -1.13
CA ILE A 549 17.96 14.14 -1.87
C ILE A 549 16.65 14.82 -1.49
N GLY A 550 16.71 16.12 -1.35
CA GLY A 550 15.54 16.96 -1.04
C GLY A 550 15.70 18.39 -1.54
N PRO A 551 14.67 19.24 -1.36
CA PRO A 551 14.73 20.62 -1.78
C PRO A 551 15.87 21.38 -1.11
N ASP A 552 16.49 22.31 -1.84
CA ASP A 552 17.58 23.15 -1.34
C ASP A 552 17.14 24.50 -0.78
N GLY A 553 15.85 24.81 -0.84
CA GLY A 553 15.29 26.10 -0.47
C GLY A 553 15.40 27.18 -1.53
N ALA A 554 16.30 27.03 -2.52
CA ALA A 554 16.54 27.96 -3.62
C ALA A 554 15.87 27.53 -4.94
N GLY A 555 14.88 26.65 -4.85
CA GLY A 555 14.15 26.20 -6.03
C GLY A 555 14.75 24.99 -6.76
N SER A 556 15.84 24.39 -6.23
CA SER A 556 16.49 23.20 -6.76
C SER A 556 16.48 22.05 -5.75
N VAL A 557 17.31 21.03 -5.93
CA VAL A 557 17.49 19.89 -5.05
C VAL A 557 18.96 19.72 -4.66
N ARG A 558 19.17 19.22 -3.43
CA ARG A 558 20.50 18.94 -2.88
C ARG A 558 20.53 17.63 -2.10
N LEU A 559 21.72 17.13 -1.87
CA LEU A 559 21.95 16.01 -0.96
C LEU A 559 21.56 16.41 0.48
N ARG A 560 20.77 15.58 1.15
CA ARG A 560 20.46 15.72 2.58
C ARG A 560 21.61 15.08 3.38
N GLY A 561 22.38 15.82 4.14
CA GLY A 561 23.59 15.36 4.81
C GLY A 561 23.42 14.24 5.84
N LYS A 562 22.18 13.86 6.21
CA LYS A 562 21.90 12.79 7.18
C LYS A 562 22.59 11.46 6.83
N TYR A 563 22.59 11.07 5.57
CA TYR A 563 23.20 9.84 5.09
C TYR A 563 24.48 10.12 4.27
N GLY A 564 25.31 11.03 4.75
CA GLY A 564 26.65 11.30 4.23
C GLY A 564 26.74 12.50 3.29
N THR A 565 27.98 12.96 3.19
CA THR A 565 28.38 14.00 2.23
C THR A 565 28.69 13.37 0.86
N MET A 566 28.77 14.18 -0.18
CA MET A 566 29.13 13.71 -1.51
C MET A 566 30.52 13.05 -1.53
N GLU A 567 31.47 13.57 -0.77
CA GLU A 567 32.80 13.00 -0.68
C GLU A 567 32.79 11.60 -0.04
N GLN A 568 31.98 11.40 0.99
CA GLN A 568 31.80 10.09 1.61
C GLN A 568 31.19 9.08 0.64
N TRP A 569 30.20 9.46 -0.17
CA TRP A 569 29.63 8.61 -1.21
C TRP A 569 30.65 8.26 -2.30
N LYS A 570 31.43 9.24 -2.79
CA LYS A 570 32.50 9.00 -3.76
C LYS A 570 33.57 8.04 -3.22
N LYS A 571 33.95 8.21 -1.95
CA LYS A 571 34.89 7.30 -1.28
C LYS A 571 34.37 5.87 -1.21
N LEU A 572 33.10 5.71 -0.78
CA LEU A 572 32.44 4.40 -0.73
C LEU A 572 32.39 3.74 -2.11
N THR A 573 32.05 4.49 -3.15
CA THR A 573 31.96 3.97 -4.53
C THR A 573 33.31 3.52 -5.06
N ARG A 574 34.39 4.28 -4.81
CA ARG A 574 35.75 3.86 -5.15
C ARG A 574 36.16 2.56 -4.45
N GLN A 575 35.81 2.43 -3.16
CA GLN A 575 36.08 1.19 -2.41
C GLN A 575 35.27 -0.01 -2.92
N MET A 576 34.12 0.21 -3.55
CA MET A 576 33.30 -0.85 -4.13
C MET A 576 33.80 -1.26 -5.53
N ALA A 577 34.54 -0.39 -6.22
CA ALA A 577 35.11 -0.67 -7.55
C ALA A 577 36.35 -1.57 -7.47
N ASN A 578 37.08 -1.53 -6.36
CA ASN A 578 38.21 -2.40 -6.04
C ASN A 578 37.72 -3.67 -5.33
#